data_1546738fa3a5e67a94a04c89f772c229
#
_entry.id   1546738fa3a5e67a94a04c89f772c229
#
_cell.length_a   1.000
_cell.length_b   1.000
_cell.length_c   1.000
_cell.angle_alpha   90.00
_cell.angle_beta   90.00
_cell.angle_gamma   90.00
#
_symmetry.space_group_name_H-M   'P 1'
#
loop_
_entity.id
_entity.type
_entity.pdbx_description
1 polymer ?
#
loop_
_entity_poly.entity_id
_entity_poly.type
_entity_poly.pdbx_seq_one_letter_code
_entity_poly.pdbx_strand_id
1 'polypeptide(L)'
;MTTQNRAEQGFSKITQSELGKLTREEMTPFVAASVGRLSNLHPHWMLLRVETPLGIPSSRLIVLWMLSSRESMSMGDIATAIDLTPRGVTRIVDGLESEGLARRVVSESDRRVKTVKLTAKGRRFVGSALPVALREFSHLFSVLDRQEALEFVRVLEKLTDRMKSEIDRS
;
A
#
# COMPACT_ATOMS: atom_id res chain seq x y z
N MET A 1 39.12 2.41 0.84
CA MET A 1 37.97 2.18 -0.08
C MET A 1 36.87 3.09 0.38
N THR A 2 36.49 4.09 -0.40
CA THR A 2 35.46 5.06 -0.06
C THR A 2 34.07 4.40 -0.11
N THR A 3 33.15 4.87 0.71
CA THR A 3 31.73 4.40 0.82
C THR A 3 31.04 4.38 -0.56
N GLN A 4 31.40 5.29 -1.45
CA GLN A 4 30.90 5.40 -2.81
C GLN A 4 31.28 4.21 -3.70
N ASN A 5 32.48 3.66 -3.54
CA ASN A 5 32.97 2.50 -4.30
C ASN A 5 32.31 1.17 -3.85
N ARG A 6 31.79 1.11 -2.60
CA ARG A 6 31.01 -0.03 -2.08
C ARG A 6 29.55 -0.02 -2.56
N ALA A 7 28.98 1.15 -2.77
CA ALA A 7 27.64 1.29 -3.33
C ALA A 7 27.57 0.79 -4.79
N GLU A 8 28.63 0.98 -5.56
CA GLU A 8 28.73 0.52 -6.96
C GLU A 8 28.93 -1.00 -7.09
N GLN A 9 29.45 -1.68 -6.06
CA GLN A 9 29.69 -3.15 -6.07
C GLN A 9 28.48 -4.00 -5.67
N GLY A 10 27.30 -3.41 -5.47
CA GLY A 10 26.03 -4.08 -5.20
C GLY A 10 25.74 -4.21 -3.70
N PHE A 11 24.65 -3.59 -3.30
CA PHE A 11 24.09 -3.56 -1.94
C PHE A 11 23.83 -4.95 -1.30
N SER A 12 23.96 -6.04 -2.06
CA SER A 12 23.65 -7.40 -1.61
C SER A 12 24.76 -8.07 -0.79
N LYS A 13 25.90 -7.38 -0.57
CA LYS A 13 27.08 -7.97 0.10
C LYS A 13 27.44 -7.35 1.46
N ILE A 14 26.77 -6.27 1.88
CA ILE A 14 27.04 -5.68 3.21
C ILE A 14 26.29 -6.45 4.29
N THR A 15 26.98 -6.85 5.34
CA THR A 15 26.39 -7.54 6.48
C THR A 15 25.74 -6.57 7.46
N GLN A 16 24.79 -7.05 8.28
CA GLN A 16 24.18 -6.26 9.35
C GLN A 16 25.22 -5.70 10.34
N SER A 17 26.29 -6.48 10.62
CA SER A 17 27.39 -6.02 11.48
C SER A 17 28.18 -4.87 10.87
N GLU A 18 28.35 -4.85 9.57
CA GLU A 18 29.01 -3.73 8.86
C GLU A 18 28.11 -2.50 8.79
N LEU A 19 26.81 -2.69 8.52
CA LEU A 19 25.83 -1.60 8.56
C LEU A 19 25.78 -0.93 9.93
N GLY A 20 25.82 -1.72 11.02
CA GLY A 20 25.79 -1.20 12.39
C GLY A 20 26.98 -0.33 12.78
N LYS A 21 28.05 -0.32 11.98
CA LYS A 21 29.25 0.54 12.20
C LYS A 21 29.20 1.85 11.42
N LEU A 22 28.23 2.02 10.52
CA LEU A 22 28.11 3.20 9.69
C LEU A 22 27.47 4.36 10.46
N THR A 23 27.94 5.57 10.18
CA THR A 23 27.22 6.77 10.57
C THR A 23 25.89 6.88 9.85
N ARG A 24 25.00 7.76 10.32
CA ARG A 24 23.71 8.01 9.68
C ARG A 24 23.85 8.44 8.21
N GLU A 25 24.83 9.28 7.91
CA GLU A 25 25.09 9.78 6.55
C GLU A 25 25.55 8.64 5.63
N GLU A 26 26.46 7.80 6.12
CA GLU A 26 26.94 6.63 5.39
C GLU A 26 25.87 5.56 5.17
N MET A 27 24.86 5.47 6.06
CA MET A 27 23.71 4.55 5.90
C MET A 27 22.69 5.03 4.85
N THR A 28 22.59 6.34 4.57
CA THR A 28 21.56 6.90 3.70
C THR A 28 21.44 6.22 2.33
N PRO A 29 22.54 5.98 1.58
CA PRO A 29 22.45 5.31 0.28
C PRO A 29 21.96 3.86 0.38
N PHE A 30 22.26 3.15 1.46
CA PHE A 30 21.75 1.77 1.68
C PHE A 30 20.25 1.75 1.96
N VAL A 31 19.78 2.68 2.77
CA VAL A 31 18.34 2.85 3.03
C VAL A 31 17.61 3.18 1.73
N ALA A 32 18.09 4.18 0.98
CA ALA A 32 17.48 4.58 -0.29
C ALA A 32 17.41 3.42 -1.30
N ALA A 33 18.49 2.67 -1.45
CA ALA A 33 18.52 1.51 -2.34
C ALA A 33 17.60 0.37 -1.87
N SER A 34 17.50 0.14 -0.56
CA SER A 34 16.60 -0.88 -0.01
C SER A 34 15.14 -0.53 -0.24
N VAL A 35 14.76 0.74 -0.05
CA VAL A 35 13.43 1.25 -0.40
C VAL A 35 13.16 1.10 -1.90
N GLY A 36 14.11 1.50 -2.77
CA GLY A 36 13.97 1.35 -4.22
C GLY A 36 13.79 -0.10 -4.66
N ARG A 37 14.56 -1.04 -4.11
CA ARG A 37 14.40 -2.49 -4.38
C ARG A 37 13.04 -3.01 -3.95
N LEU A 38 12.60 -2.65 -2.75
CA LEU A 38 11.28 -3.04 -2.26
C LEU A 38 10.18 -2.48 -3.16
N SER A 39 10.26 -1.21 -3.53
CA SER A 39 9.30 -0.54 -4.42
C SER A 39 9.23 -1.18 -5.81
N ASN A 40 10.33 -1.71 -6.32
CA ASN A 40 10.36 -2.42 -7.60
C ASN A 40 9.82 -3.86 -7.52
N LEU A 41 10.10 -4.57 -6.42
CA LEU A 41 9.70 -5.97 -6.26
C LEU A 41 8.24 -6.12 -5.81
N HIS A 42 7.76 -5.22 -4.95
CA HIS A 42 6.43 -5.32 -4.38
C HIS A 42 5.29 -5.38 -5.42
N PRO A 43 5.24 -4.51 -6.46
CA PRO A 43 4.18 -4.61 -7.48
C PRO A 43 4.19 -5.94 -8.23
N HIS A 44 5.38 -6.48 -8.54
CA HIS A 44 5.48 -7.77 -9.21
C HIS A 44 5.02 -8.93 -8.31
N TRP A 45 5.39 -8.91 -7.04
CA TRP A 45 4.90 -9.86 -6.05
C TRP A 45 3.38 -9.78 -5.89
N MET A 46 2.83 -8.56 -5.80
CA MET A 46 1.38 -8.33 -5.73
C MET A 46 0.65 -8.91 -6.94
N LEU A 47 1.17 -8.67 -8.15
CA LEU A 47 0.59 -9.20 -9.38
C LEU A 47 0.52 -10.73 -9.35
N LEU A 48 1.60 -11.40 -8.97
CA LEU A 48 1.68 -12.85 -9.00
C LEU A 48 0.91 -13.54 -7.87
N ARG A 49 0.93 -12.97 -6.67
CA ARG A 49 0.43 -13.64 -5.46
C ARG A 49 -0.97 -13.21 -5.05
N VAL A 50 -1.40 -12.02 -5.46
CA VAL A 50 -2.67 -11.44 -5.03
C VAL A 50 -3.57 -11.15 -6.24
N GLU A 51 -3.11 -10.32 -7.17
CA GLU A 51 -3.97 -9.80 -8.23
C GLU A 51 -4.38 -10.89 -9.24
N THR A 52 -3.41 -11.67 -9.73
CA THR A 52 -3.69 -12.75 -10.70
C THR A 52 -4.61 -13.84 -10.10
N PRO A 53 -4.35 -14.38 -8.90
CA PRO A 53 -5.24 -15.37 -8.29
C PRO A 53 -6.64 -14.84 -7.98
N LEU A 54 -6.77 -13.56 -7.63
CA LEU A 54 -8.06 -12.96 -7.27
C LEU A 54 -8.81 -12.34 -8.45
N GLY A 55 -8.13 -12.16 -9.60
CA GLY A 55 -8.69 -11.53 -10.80
C GLY A 55 -9.03 -10.05 -10.60
N ILE A 56 -8.37 -9.37 -9.66
CA ILE A 56 -8.64 -7.96 -9.35
C ILE A 56 -7.35 -7.20 -9.04
N PRO A 57 -7.15 -5.98 -9.57
CA PRO A 57 -6.03 -5.12 -9.20
C PRO A 57 -6.02 -4.77 -7.71
N SER A 58 -4.82 -4.70 -7.11
CA SER A 58 -4.63 -4.37 -5.70
C SER A 58 -5.24 -3.02 -5.31
N SER A 59 -5.20 -2.04 -6.20
CA SER A 59 -5.84 -0.73 -5.99
C SER A 59 -7.35 -0.80 -5.81
N ARG A 60 -8.03 -1.76 -6.46
CA ARG A 60 -9.46 -2.02 -6.27
C ARG A 60 -9.71 -2.84 -5.01
N LEU A 61 -8.86 -3.83 -4.75
CA LEU A 61 -8.97 -4.68 -3.57
C LEU A 61 -8.87 -3.87 -2.27
N ILE A 62 -7.94 -2.92 -2.19
CA ILE A 62 -7.80 -2.07 -0.99
C ILE A 62 -9.04 -1.19 -0.76
N VAL A 63 -9.63 -0.63 -1.81
CA VAL A 63 -10.89 0.15 -1.69
C VAL A 63 -12.04 -0.74 -1.23
N LEU A 64 -12.17 -1.94 -1.77
CA LEU A 64 -13.18 -2.91 -1.33
C LEU A 64 -12.99 -3.29 0.14
N TRP A 65 -11.74 -3.52 0.57
CA TRP A 65 -11.43 -3.80 1.96
C TRP A 65 -11.83 -2.65 2.87
N MET A 66 -11.48 -1.43 2.54
CA MET A 66 -11.85 -0.24 3.31
C MET A 66 -13.39 -0.09 3.42
N LEU A 67 -14.10 -0.32 2.32
CA LEU A 67 -15.57 -0.29 2.29
C LEU A 67 -16.20 -1.45 3.06
N SER A 68 -15.49 -2.54 3.31
CA SER A 68 -16.02 -3.68 4.07
C SER A 68 -16.12 -3.42 5.57
N SER A 69 -15.26 -2.54 6.10
CA SER A 69 -15.26 -2.14 7.52
C SER A 69 -16.07 -0.88 7.78
N ARG A 70 -16.68 -0.28 6.75
CA ARG A 70 -17.47 0.95 6.83
C ARG A 70 -18.75 0.82 6.01
N GLU A 71 -19.82 1.48 6.44
CA GLU A 71 -21.08 1.46 5.67
C GLU A 71 -20.93 2.17 4.32
N SER A 72 -20.24 3.29 4.30
CA SER A 72 -19.90 4.06 3.09
C SER A 72 -18.69 4.95 3.32
N MET A 73 -18.06 5.39 2.23
CA MET A 73 -16.98 6.37 2.24
C MET A 73 -17.22 7.42 1.15
N SER A 74 -16.85 8.66 1.40
CA SER A 74 -16.81 9.68 0.35
C SER A 74 -15.63 9.42 -0.60
N MET A 75 -15.70 9.96 -1.82
CA MET A 75 -14.58 9.90 -2.78
C MET A 75 -13.32 10.57 -2.21
N GLY A 76 -13.48 11.65 -1.42
CA GLY A 76 -12.39 12.35 -0.75
C GLY A 76 -11.74 11.48 0.35
N ASP A 77 -12.56 10.83 1.19
CA ASP A 77 -12.02 9.94 2.25
C ASP A 77 -11.22 8.78 1.65
N ILE A 78 -11.71 8.21 0.53
CA ILE A 78 -10.97 7.16 -0.18
C ILE A 78 -9.64 7.73 -0.70
N ALA A 79 -9.65 8.90 -1.34
CA ALA A 79 -8.45 9.53 -1.89
C ALA A 79 -7.38 9.75 -0.81
N THR A 80 -7.79 10.32 0.33
CA THR A 80 -6.91 10.56 1.48
C THR A 80 -6.36 9.26 2.07
N ALA A 81 -7.20 8.23 2.18
CA ALA A 81 -6.80 6.98 2.84
C ALA A 81 -5.81 6.13 2.04
N ILE A 82 -5.76 6.27 0.71
CA ILE A 82 -4.85 5.51 -0.17
C ILE A 82 -3.83 6.41 -0.90
N ASP A 83 -3.73 7.66 -0.49
CA ASP A 83 -2.78 8.64 -1.04
C ASP A 83 -2.85 8.77 -2.58
N LEU A 84 -4.07 8.79 -3.12
CA LEU A 84 -4.31 8.96 -4.54
C LEU A 84 -5.01 10.27 -4.87
N THR A 85 -4.80 10.72 -6.10
CA THR A 85 -5.54 11.88 -6.64
C THR A 85 -7.03 11.56 -6.78
N PRO A 86 -7.94 12.56 -6.71
CA PRO A 86 -9.37 12.36 -6.95
C PRO A 86 -9.66 11.67 -8.28
N ARG A 87 -8.88 11.97 -9.33
CA ARG A 87 -8.99 11.32 -10.64
C ARG A 87 -8.60 9.82 -10.59
N GLY A 88 -7.59 9.48 -9.80
CA GLY A 88 -7.19 8.08 -9.58
C GLY A 88 -8.30 7.28 -8.89
N VAL A 89 -8.89 7.85 -7.83
CA VAL A 89 -10.02 7.23 -7.13
C VAL A 89 -11.23 7.07 -8.03
N THR A 90 -11.54 8.07 -8.86
CA THR A 90 -12.65 7.98 -9.83
C THR A 90 -12.50 6.75 -10.73
N ARG A 91 -11.32 6.51 -11.31
CA ARG A 91 -11.06 5.35 -12.18
C ARG A 91 -11.22 4.02 -11.43
N ILE A 92 -10.77 3.95 -10.17
CA ILE A 92 -10.92 2.76 -9.34
C ILE A 92 -12.39 2.47 -9.09
N VAL A 93 -13.16 3.49 -8.68
CA VAL A 93 -14.59 3.33 -8.36
C VAL A 93 -15.40 3.03 -9.62
N ASP A 94 -15.11 3.66 -10.77
CA ASP A 94 -15.75 3.35 -12.05
C ASP A 94 -15.54 1.87 -12.41
N GLY A 95 -14.34 1.34 -12.22
CA GLY A 95 -14.07 -0.08 -12.42
C GLY A 95 -14.84 -0.98 -11.45
N LEU A 96 -14.95 -0.61 -10.18
CA LEU A 96 -15.73 -1.35 -9.20
C LEU A 96 -17.24 -1.32 -9.51
N GLU A 97 -17.76 -0.21 -10.02
CA GLU A 97 -19.14 -0.08 -10.47
C GLU A 97 -19.41 -0.92 -11.72
N SER A 98 -18.52 -0.89 -12.71
CA SER A 98 -18.67 -1.69 -13.93
C SER A 98 -18.68 -3.20 -13.65
N GLU A 99 -17.93 -3.64 -12.63
CA GLU A 99 -17.92 -5.02 -12.16
C GLU A 99 -19.11 -5.35 -11.20
N GLY A 100 -19.88 -4.33 -10.83
CA GLY A 100 -21.00 -4.45 -9.90
C GLY A 100 -20.58 -4.76 -8.46
N LEU A 101 -19.35 -4.44 -8.07
CA LEU A 101 -18.80 -4.69 -6.72
C LEU A 101 -19.10 -3.55 -5.75
N ALA A 102 -19.12 -2.31 -6.25
CA ALA A 102 -19.47 -1.14 -5.49
C ALA A 102 -20.50 -0.30 -6.26
N ARG A 103 -21.07 0.70 -5.62
CA ARG A 103 -21.95 1.70 -6.24
C ARG A 103 -21.82 3.04 -5.56
N ARG A 104 -21.93 4.10 -6.35
CA ARG A 104 -22.11 5.45 -5.81
C ARG A 104 -23.54 5.63 -5.33
N VAL A 105 -23.69 6.29 -4.19
CA VAL A 105 -24.99 6.68 -3.63
C VAL A 105 -24.92 8.14 -3.20
N VAL A 106 -26.04 8.82 -3.24
CA VAL A 106 -26.16 10.18 -2.67
C VAL A 106 -26.14 10.02 -1.15
N SER A 107 -25.35 10.82 -0.45
CA SER A 107 -25.34 10.81 1.02
C SER A 107 -26.72 11.20 1.57
N GLU A 108 -27.17 10.51 2.59
CA GLU A 108 -28.43 10.82 3.28
C GLU A 108 -28.32 12.14 4.08
N SER A 109 -27.12 12.47 4.56
CA SER A 109 -26.86 13.68 5.35
C SER A 109 -26.60 14.92 4.50
N ASP A 110 -26.00 14.78 3.32
CA ASP A 110 -25.74 15.86 2.38
C ASP A 110 -25.84 15.37 0.93
N ARG A 111 -26.90 15.80 0.22
CA ARG A 111 -27.15 15.44 -1.17
C ARG A 111 -26.07 15.90 -2.16
N ARG A 112 -25.16 16.78 -1.74
CA ARG A 112 -24.03 17.23 -2.56
C ARG A 112 -22.87 16.23 -2.50
N VAL A 113 -22.83 15.38 -1.48
CA VAL A 113 -21.77 14.39 -1.28
C VAL A 113 -22.17 13.06 -1.87
N LYS A 114 -21.38 12.57 -2.81
CA LYS A 114 -21.48 11.20 -3.31
C LYS A 114 -20.60 10.29 -2.47
N THR A 115 -21.19 9.25 -1.92
CA THR A 115 -20.46 8.21 -1.19
C THR A 115 -20.46 6.91 -2.00
N VAL A 116 -19.53 6.03 -1.68
CA VAL A 116 -19.37 4.71 -2.29
C VAL A 116 -19.72 3.66 -1.25
N LYS A 117 -20.56 2.68 -1.65
CA LYS A 117 -20.96 1.53 -0.81
C LYS A 117 -20.68 0.23 -1.54
N LEU A 118 -20.41 -0.85 -0.80
CA LEU A 118 -20.40 -2.20 -1.38
C LEU A 118 -21.78 -2.63 -1.81
N THR A 119 -21.86 -3.33 -2.94
CA THR A 119 -23.06 -4.10 -3.32
C THR A 119 -23.12 -5.43 -2.56
N ALA A 120 -24.21 -6.19 -2.69
CA ALA A 120 -24.25 -7.56 -2.18
C ALA A 120 -23.20 -8.46 -2.85
N LYS A 121 -22.93 -8.26 -4.15
CA LYS A 121 -21.85 -8.95 -4.88
C LYS A 121 -20.48 -8.56 -4.32
N GLY A 122 -20.24 -7.26 -4.07
CA GLY A 122 -18.99 -6.77 -3.49
C GLY A 122 -18.73 -7.36 -2.11
N ARG A 123 -19.72 -7.41 -1.23
CA ARG A 123 -19.58 -8.03 0.09
C ARG A 123 -19.22 -9.52 0.00
N ARG A 124 -19.85 -10.28 -0.88
CA ARG A 124 -19.49 -11.69 -1.10
C ARG A 124 -18.07 -11.83 -1.64
N PHE A 125 -17.70 -10.99 -2.60
CA PHE A 125 -16.36 -10.98 -3.17
C PHE A 125 -15.28 -10.70 -2.09
N VAL A 126 -15.45 -9.66 -1.30
CA VAL A 126 -14.53 -9.35 -0.19
C VAL A 126 -14.43 -10.49 0.80
N GLY A 127 -15.57 -11.11 1.17
CA GLY A 127 -15.60 -12.25 2.09
C GLY A 127 -14.78 -13.45 1.61
N SER A 128 -14.64 -13.67 0.30
CA SER A 128 -13.80 -14.72 -0.27
C SER A 128 -12.38 -14.27 -0.59
N ALA A 129 -12.20 -13.06 -1.10
CA ALA A 129 -10.91 -12.55 -1.59
C ALA A 129 -9.97 -12.11 -0.45
N LEU A 130 -10.53 -11.43 0.57
CA LEU A 130 -9.72 -10.88 1.66
C LEU A 130 -8.96 -11.95 2.46
N PRO A 131 -9.55 -13.11 2.85
CA PRO A 131 -8.80 -14.17 3.52
C PRO A 131 -7.64 -14.72 2.68
N VAL A 132 -7.79 -14.76 1.35
CA VAL A 132 -6.72 -15.20 0.44
C VAL A 132 -5.59 -14.19 0.44
N ALA A 133 -5.89 -12.90 0.24
CA ALA A 133 -4.89 -11.83 0.27
C ALA A 133 -4.15 -11.78 1.61
N LEU A 134 -4.88 -11.87 2.73
CA LEU A 134 -4.28 -11.85 4.07
C LEU A 134 -3.35 -13.04 4.33
N ARG A 135 -3.64 -14.22 3.80
CA ARG A 135 -2.71 -15.36 3.90
C ARG A 135 -1.40 -15.10 3.16
N GLU A 136 -1.47 -14.53 1.97
CA GLU A 136 -0.27 -14.19 1.19
C GLU A 136 0.58 -13.14 1.93
N PHE A 137 -0.05 -12.10 2.47
CA PHE A 137 0.65 -11.11 3.29
C PHE A 137 1.23 -11.73 4.58
N SER A 138 0.46 -12.57 5.28
CA SER A 138 0.95 -13.26 6.47
C SER A 138 2.17 -14.13 6.15
N HIS A 139 2.17 -14.80 5.01
CA HIS A 139 3.32 -15.58 4.55
C HIS A 139 4.51 -14.67 4.23
N LEU A 140 4.30 -13.58 3.48
CA LEU A 140 5.36 -12.62 3.15
C LEU A 140 6.01 -12.04 4.39
N PHE A 141 5.19 -11.61 5.36
CA PHE A 141 5.68 -10.94 6.57
C PHE A 141 6.06 -11.90 7.72
N SER A 142 5.94 -13.22 7.54
CA SER A 142 6.34 -14.21 8.55
C SER A 142 7.84 -14.23 8.83
N VAL A 143 8.64 -13.59 7.98
CA VAL A 143 10.09 -13.41 8.18
C VAL A 143 10.43 -12.38 9.26
N LEU A 144 9.43 -11.56 9.66
CA LEU A 144 9.58 -10.55 10.71
C LEU A 144 9.06 -11.11 12.03
N ASP A 145 9.83 -10.96 13.08
CA ASP A 145 9.28 -11.15 14.43
C ASP A 145 8.32 -10.00 14.80
N ARG A 146 7.66 -10.12 15.97
CA ARG A 146 6.69 -9.11 16.42
C ARG A 146 7.31 -7.73 16.61
N GLN A 147 8.54 -7.67 17.13
CA GLN A 147 9.22 -6.40 17.39
C GLN A 147 9.66 -5.74 16.07
N GLU A 148 10.22 -6.51 15.16
CA GLU A 148 10.61 -6.06 13.82
C GLU A 148 9.39 -5.56 13.03
N ALA A 149 8.25 -6.26 13.10
CA ALA A 149 7.02 -5.84 12.44
C ALA A 149 6.50 -4.49 12.98
N LEU A 150 6.51 -4.29 14.31
CA LEU A 150 6.11 -3.02 14.94
C LEU A 150 7.05 -1.88 14.53
N GLU A 151 8.36 -2.12 14.57
CA GLU A 151 9.34 -1.10 14.18
C GLU A 151 9.24 -0.79 12.69
N PHE A 152 9.02 -1.79 11.85
CA PHE A 152 8.84 -1.61 10.40
C PHE A 152 7.64 -0.72 10.08
N VAL A 153 6.47 -0.98 10.71
CA VAL A 153 5.27 -0.11 10.55
C VAL A 153 5.60 1.31 10.99
N ARG A 154 6.19 1.50 12.19
CA ARG A 154 6.54 2.82 12.72
C ARG A 154 7.47 3.60 11.79
N VAL A 155 8.46 2.93 11.20
CA VAL A 155 9.42 3.58 10.29
C VAL A 155 8.75 3.94 8.96
N LEU A 156 7.90 3.07 8.42
CA LEU A 156 7.15 3.35 7.18
C LEU A 156 6.21 4.53 7.36
N GLU A 157 5.45 4.60 8.45
CA GLU A 157 4.56 5.73 8.74
C GLU A 157 5.35 7.04 8.82
N LYS A 158 6.46 7.06 9.57
CA LYS A 158 7.32 8.23 9.69
C LYS A 158 7.87 8.72 8.34
N LEU A 159 8.27 7.80 7.46
CA LEU A 159 8.76 8.15 6.12
C LEU A 159 7.63 8.66 5.24
N THR A 160 6.47 8.02 5.29
CA THR A 160 5.27 8.42 4.53
C THR A 160 4.83 9.83 4.90
N ASP A 161 4.73 10.16 6.20
CA ASP A 161 4.37 11.49 6.67
C ASP A 161 5.38 12.56 6.22
N ARG A 162 6.67 12.22 6.26
CA ARG A 162 7.72 13.12 5.77
C ARG A 162 7.58 13.39 4.27
N MET A 163 7.38 12.34 3.47
CA MET A 163 7.18 12.46 2.01
C MET A 163 5.95 13.30 1.69
N LYS A 164 4.80 13.05 2.35
CA LYS A 164 3.58 13.87 2.21
C LYS A 164 3.87 15.34 2.48
N SER A 165 4.52 15.64 3.60
CA SER A 165 4.81 17.02 3.98
C SER A 165 5.75 17.74 3.01
N GLU A 166 6.57 17.03 2.25
CA GLU A 166 7.45 17.60 1.22
C GLU A 166 6.71 17.79 -0.10
N ILE A 167 5.84 16.86 -0.48
CA ILE A 167 4.99 16.96 -1.67
C ILE A 167 4.01 18.14 -1.54
N ASP A 168 3.39 18.32 -0.37
CA ASP A 168 2.44 19.40 -0.12
C ASP A 168 3.06 20.81 -0.13
N ARG A 169 4.38 20.91 -0.03
CA ARG A 169 5.14 22.18 -0.08
C ARG A 169 5.67 22.53 -1.48
N SER A 170 5.61 21.61 -2.41
CA SER A 170 6.15 21.77 -3.78
C SER A 170 5.07 22.20 -4.77
#